data_0eccad3e077a059b927c953cdf6da72b
#
_entry.id   0eccad3e077a059b927c953cdf6da72b
#
_cell.length_a   1.000
_cell.length_b   1.000
_cell.length_c   1.000
_cell.angle_alpha   90.00
_cell.angle_beta   90.00
_cell.angle_gamma   90.00
#
_symmetry.space_group_name_H-M   'P 1'
#
loop_
_entity.id
_entity.type
_entity.pdbx_description
1 polymer ?
#
loop_
_entity_poly.entity_id
_entity_poly.type
_entity_poly.pdbx_seq_one_letter_code
_entity_poly.pdbx_strand_id
1 'polypeptide(L)'
;MRKFGIIGKPLEHSYSARYFTDKFSREGVDAEYRLYERDDLSDIAELMQALHGFNVTYPYKQSIMPYLHAIDEVAQTIGAVNVVCQGKGYNTDWIGFKESITPHLWDTDKRVLVLGTGGVSKAVQYALQQMGMAFTLVTRQKGERQGAIAYAELTKELMQSHSVVVNCTPLGMLPDIY
;
A
#
# COMPACT_ATOMS: atom_id res chain seq x y z
N MET A 1 -24.03 -15.01 6.61
CA MET A 1 -23.44 -13.87 5.87
C MET A 1 -22.08 -13.53 6.44
N ARG A 2 -21.00 -13.57 5.65
CA ARG A 2 -19.64 -13.19 6.05
C ARG A 2 -19.50 -11.67 5.98
N LYS A 3 -18.71 -11.09 6.90
CA LYS A 3 -18.53 -9.63 6.97
C LYS A 3 -17.07 -9.28 6.66
N PHE A 4 -16.88 -8.37 5.73
CA PHE A 4 -15.60 -7.83 5.31
C PHE A 4 -15.65 -6.30 5.26
N GLY A 5 -14.50 -5.67 5.11
CA GLY A 5 -14.44 -4.23 4.94
C GLY A 5 -13.05 -3.67 4.69
N ILE A 6 -12.95 -2.37 4.76
CA ILE A 6 -11.69 -1.63 4.71
C ILE A 6 -11.66 -0.60 5.83
N ILE A 7 -10.51 -0.48 6.50
CA ILE A 7 -10.23 0.58 7.46
C ILE A 7 -9.25 1.59 6.88
N GLY A 8 -9.47 2.85 7.17
CA GLY A 8 -8.64 3.98 6.72
C GLY A 8 -9.33 5.30 6.97
N LYS A 9 -8.69 6.39 6.52
CA LYS A 9 -9.29 7.73 6.54
C LYS A 9 -8.51 8.67 5.59
N PRO A 10 -9.20 9.39 4.67
CA PRO A 10 -10.62 9.28 4.33
C PRO A 10 -10.93 8.04 3.48
N LEU A 11 -12.19 7.57 3.48
CA LEU A 11 -12.65 6.43 2.69
C LEU A 11 -13.76 6.78 1.69
N GLU A 12 -14.23 8.03 1.63
CA GLU A 12 -15.32 8.47 0.75
C GLU A 12 -15.10 8.17 -0.73
N HIS A 13 -13.83 8.14 -1.17
CA HIS A 13 -13.45 7.81 -2.56
C HIS A 13 -13.02 6.35 -2.74
N SER A 14 -13.21 5.49 -1.73
CA SER A 14 -12.82 4.10 -1.81
C SER A 14 -13.66 3.30 -2.79
N TYR A 15 -13.03 2.76 -3.82
CA TYR A 15 -13.66 1.88 -4.79
C TYR A 15 -13.96 0.47 -4.23
N SER A 16 -13.31 0.09 -3.13
CA SER A 16 -13.31 -1.29 -2.61
C SER A 16 -14.72 -1.81 -2.27
N ALA A 17 -15.55 -0.99 -1.61
CA ALA A 17 -16.89 -1.44 -1.22
C ALA A 17 -17.75 -1.78 -2.45
N ARG A 18 -17.74 -0.95 -3.48
CA ARG A 18 -18.45 -1.20 -4.74
C ARG A 18 -17.91 -2.46 -5.42
N TYR A 19 -16.60 -2.57 -5.57
CA TYR A 19 -15.96 -3.70 -6.22
C TYR A 19 -16.32 -5.04 -5.55
N PHE A 20 -16.17 -5.13 -4.22
CA PHE A 20 -16.44 -6.38 -3.50
C PHE A 20 -17.93 -6.70 -3.43
N THR A 21 -18.81 -5.71 -3.32
CA THR A 21 -20.27 -5.93 -3.37
C THR A 21 -20.66 -6.53 -4.72
N ASP A 22 -20.19 -5.95 -5.83
CA ASP A 22 -20.46 -6.46 -7.18
C ASP A 22 -19.85 -7.86 -7.38
N LYS A 23 -18.64 -8.10 -6.87
CA LYS A 23 -17.97 -9.39 -6.92
C LYS A 23 -18.74 -10.46 -6.16
N PHE A 24 -19.13 -10.21 -4.92
CA PHE A 24 -19.90 -11.16 -4.11
C PHE A 24 -21.24 -11.50 -4.75
N SER A 25 -21.95 -10.50 -5.29
CA SER A 25 -23.21 -10.73 -6.02
C SER A 25 -23.01 -11.61 -7.24
N ARG A 26 -22.01 -11.30 -8.06
CA ARG A 26 -21.72 -12.05 -9.29
C ARG A 26 -21.31 -13.51 -9.03
N GLU A 27 -20.56 -13.73 -7.93
CA GLU A 27 -20.04 -15.05 -7.56
C GLU A 27 -20.99 -15.83 -6.63
N GLY A 28 -22.15 -15.27 -6.29
CA GLY A 28 -23.12 -15.90 -5.38
C GLY A 28 -22.61 -16.10 -3.97
N VAL A 29 -21.69 -15.24 -3.52
CA VAL A 29 -21.07 -15.31 -2.19
C VAL A 29 -21.94 -14.56 -1.17
N ASP A 30 -22.42 -15.27 -0.14
CA ASP A 30 -23.16 -14.67 0.98
C ASP A 30 -22.20 -13.87 1.89
N ALA A 31 -21.91 -12.64 1.48
CA ALA A 31 -21.00 -11.74 2.20
C ALA A 31 -21.37 -10.26 1.97
N GLU A 32 -20.98 -9.42 2.91
CA GLU A 32 -21.02 -7.96 2.80
C GLU A 32 -19.62 -7.36 2.88
N TYR A 33 -19.43 -6.19 2.28
CA TYR A 33 -18.20 -5.41 2.38
C TYR A 33 -18.56 -3.96 2.73
N ARG A 34 -17.97 -3.42 3.80
CA ARG A 34 -18.28 -2.06 4.29
C ARG A 34 -17.02 -1.20 4.45
N LEU A 35 -17.21 0.10 4.41
CA LEU A 35 -16.20 1.10 4.76
C LEU A 35 -16.26 1.35 6.27
N TYR A 36 -15.11 1.24 6.93
CA TYR A 36 -14.94 1.51 8.36
C TYR A 36 -13.95 2.65 8.53
N GLU A 37 -14.42 3.89 8.31
CA GLU A 37 -13.61 5.07 8.53
C GLU A 37 -13.32 5.24 10.03
N ARG A 38 -12.06 5.50 10.39
CA ARG A 38 -11.59 5.57 11.75
C ARG A 38 -10.65 6.75 11.94
N ASP A 39 -10.72 7.39 13.11
CA ASP A 39 -9.78 8.41 13.53
C ASP A 39 -8.52 7.80 14.16
N ASP A 40 -8.67 6.63 14.77
CA ASP A 40 -7.58 5.85 15.38
C ASP A 40 -7.88 4.34 15.33
N LEU A 41 -7.06 3.55 16.01
CA LEU A 41 -7.18 2.09 16.09
C LEU A 41 -7.66 1.59 17.48
N SER A 42 -8.29 2.42 18.28
CA SER A 42 -8.69 2.06 19.65
C SER A 42 -9.70 0.91 19.71
N ASP A 43 -10.59 0.80 18.72
CA ASP A 43 -11.61 -0.27 18.60
C ASP A 43 -11.19 -1.44 17.69
N ILE A 44 -9.92 -1.52 17.30
CA ILE A 44 -9.47 -2.50 16.31
C ILE A 44 -9.64 -3.95 16.76
N ALA A 45 -9.52 -4.23 18.06
CA ALA A 45 -9.71 -5.57 18.61
C ALA A 45 -11.17 -6.04 18.44
N GLU A 46 -12.12 -5.14 18.65
CA GLU A 46 -13.56 -5.42 18.45
C GLU A 46 -13.85 -5.65 16.97
N LEU A 47 -13.26 -4.83 16.09
CA LEU A 47 -13.42 -4.97 14.66
C LEU A 47 -12.85 -6.29 14.14
N MET A 48 -11.69 -6.74 14.65
CA MET A 48 -11.11 -8.05 14.32
C MET A 48 -12.00 -9.22 14.75
N GLN A 49 -12.77 -9.09 15.81
CA GLN A 49 -13.74 -10.10 16.23
C GLN A 49 -15.02 -10.08 15.38
N ALA A 50 -15.44 -8.90 14.95
CA ALA A 50 -16.68 -8.71 14.19
C ALA A 50 -16.56 -9.09 12.71
N LEU A 51 -15.37 -8.99 12.13
CA LEU A 51 -15.10 -9.20 10.70
C LEU A 51 -14.31 -10.47 10.44
N HIS A 52 -14.65 -11.15 9.35
CA HIS A 52 -13.90 -12.31 8.86
C HIS A 52 -12.54 -11.91 8.28
N GLY A 53 -12.43 -10.69 7.81
CA GLY A 53 -11.22 -10.08 7.31
C GLY A 53 -11.48 -8.68 6.80
N PHE A 54 -10.43 -7.88 6.68
CA PHE A 54 -10.55 -6.52 6.18
C PHE A 54 -9.26 -6.02 5.53
N ASN A 55 -9.42 -5.06 4.64
CA ASN A 55 -8.31 -4.33 4.09
C ASN A 55 -7.90 -3.17 5.01
N VAL A 56 -6.64 -2.81 4.93
CA VAL A 56 -6.06 -1.67 5.66
C VAL A 56 -5.46 -0.72 4.65
N THR A 57 -5.89 0.56 4.70
CA THR A 57 -5.33 1.61 3.86
C THR A 57 -4.74 2.74 4.69
N TYR A 58 -4.37 3.84 4.02
CA TYR A 58 -3.85 5.03 4.69
C TYR A 58 -4.81 5.50 5.80
N PRO A 59 -4.30 5.92 6.97
CA PRO A 59 -2.89 5.98 7.36
C PRO A 59 -2.39 4.72 8.12
N TYR A 60 -3.14 3.63 8.19
CA TYR A 60 -3.01 2.57 9.20
C TYR A 60 -2.13 1.38 8.82
N LYS A 61 -1.62 1.28 7.58
CA LYS A 61 -0.86 0.10 7.10
C LYS A 61 0.36 -0.28 7.97
N GLN A 62 0.98 0.68 8.65
CA GLN A 62 2.09 0.44 9.56
C GLN A 62 1.64 0.35 11.02
N SER A 63 0.80 1.29 11.46
CA SER A 63 0.38 1.40 12.86
C SER A 63 -0.53 0.27 13.32
N ILE A 64 -1.14 -0.51 12.41
CA ILE A 64 -1.96 -1.67 12.79
C ILE A 64 -1.11 -2.87 13.24
N MET A 65 0.14 -2.96 12.81
CA MET A 65 0.97 -4.15 13.02
C MET A 65 1.08 -4.59 14.49
N PRO A 66 1.25 -3.70 15.50
CA PRO A 66 1.31 -4.08 16.89
C PRO A 66 0.03 -4.69 17.46
N TYR A 67 -1.11 -4.52 16.80
CA TYR A 67 -2.40 -5.03 17.24
C TYR A 67 -2.72 -6.44 16.71
N LEU A 68 -1.90 -6.96 15.79
CA LEU A 68 -2.15 -8.24 15.13
C LEU A 68 -1.55 -9.40 15.92
N HIS A 69 -2.23 -10.55 15.91
CA HIS A 69 -1.77 -11.77 16.57
C HIS A 69 -0.57 -12.40 15.86
N ALA A 70 -0.50 -12.23 14.55
CA ALA A 70 0.59 -12.69 13.71
C ALA A 70 0.73 -11.81 12.47
N ILE A 71 1.92 -11.80 11.88
CA ILE A 71 2.18 -11.10 10.61
C ILE A 71 2.90 -12.08 9.69
N ASP A 72 2.49 -12.11 8.44
CA ASP A 72 3.16 -12.89 7.40
C ASP A 72 4.61 -12.40 7.20
N GLU A 73 5.54 -13.30 6.89
CA GLU A 73 6.96 -12.96 6.75
C GLU A 73 7.25 -11.86 5.74
N VAL A 74 6.52 -11.87 4.62
CA VAL A 74 6.65 -10.84 3.59
C VAL A 74 6.12 -9.49 4.10
N ALA A 75 4.95 -9.49 4.76
CA ALA A 75 4.39 -8.28 5.35
C ALA A 75 5.28 -7.73 6.47
N GLN A 76 5.92 -8.60 7.25
CA GLN A 76 6.91 -8.23 8.27
C GLN A 76 8.15 -7.59 7.64
N THR A 77 8.68 -8.18 6.58
CA THR A 77 9.82 -7.63 5.82
C THR A 77 9.50 -6.27 5.20
N ILE A 78 8.32 -6.12 4.61
CA ILE A 78 7.82 -4.86 4.07
C ILE A 78 7.63 -3.82 5.18
N GLY A 79 7.24 -4.25 6.38
CA GLY A 79 6.90 -3.37 7.51
C GLY A 79 5.60 -2.60 7.26
N ALA A 80 4.64 -3.21 6.57
CA ALA A 80 3.30 -2.68 6.34
C ALA A 80 2.31 -3.81 6.03
N VAL A 81 1.07 -3.67 6.52
CA VAL A 81 -0.04 -4.61 6.33
C VAL A 81 -1.16 -3.90 5.56
N ASN A 82 -1.71 -4.53 4.52
CA ASN A 82 -2.88 -4.03 3.80
C ASN A 82 -4.07 -4.99 3.82
N VAL A 83 -3.89 -6.19 4.38
CA VAL A 83 -4.96 -7.19 4.56
C VAL A 83 -4.82 -7.82 5.93
N VAL A 84 -5.93 -7.94 6.66
CA VAL A 84 -6.02 -8.71 7.91
C VAL A 84 -7.08 -9.79 7.72
N CYS A 85 -6.71 -11.03 8.05
CA CYS A 85 -7.60 -12.18 8.04
C CYS A 85 -7.37 -13.00 9.31
N GLN A 86 -8.42 -13.21 10.10
CA GLN A 86 -8.36 -13.95 11.36
C GLN A 86 -7.22 -13.47 12.29
N GLY A 87 -7.05 -12.16 12.38
CA GLY A 87 -6.02 -11.55 13.23
C GLY A 87 -4.58 -11.65 12.70
N LYS A 88 -4.35 -12.27 11.54
CA LYS A 88 -3.06 -12.31 10.87
C LYS A 88 -3.00 -11.25 9.75
N GLY A 89 -1.89 -10.51 9.71
CA GLY A 89 -1.63 -9.46 8.75
C GLY A 89 -0.84 -9.93 7.54
N TYR A 90 -1.19 -9.42 6.36
CA TYR A 90 -0.57 -9.71 5.08
C TYR A 90 -0.32 -8.41 4.31
N ASN A 91 0.56 -8.49 3.30
CA ASN A 91 0.71 -7.41 2.34
C ASN A 91 0.60 -7.96 0.92
N THR A 92 -0.42 -7.52 0.18
CA THR A 92 -0.67 -7.89 -1.21
C THR A 92 -0.35 -6.75 -2.18
N ASP A 93 -0.04 -5.55 -1.70
CA ASP A 93 0.27 -4.38 -2.54
C ASP A 93 1.49 -4.65 -3.43
N TRP A 94 2.50 -5.34 -2.92
CA TRP A 94 3.70 -5.65 -3.67
C TRP A 94 3.45 -6.56 -4.87
N ILE A 95 2.54 -7.55 -4.71
CA ILE A 95 2.14 -8.45 -5.80
C ILE A 95 1.39 -7.66 -6.86
N GLY A 96 0.37 -6.91 -6.44
CA GLY A 96 -0.43 -6.09 -7.35
C GLY A 96 0.43 -5.08 -8.11
N PHE A 97 1.37 -4.41 -7.44
CA PHE A 97 2.30 -3.50 -8.09
C PHE A 97 3.20 -4.24 -9.11
N LYS A 98 3.82 -5.36 -8.70
CA LYS A 98 4.69 -6.15 -9.59
C LYS A 98 3.94 -6.60 -10.84
N GLU A 99 2.75 -7.18 -10.68
CA GLU A 99 1.96 -7.66 -11.81
C GLU A 99 1.51 -6.52 -12.72
N SER A 100 1.12 -5.39 -12.15
CA SER A 100 0.64 -4.24 -12.93
C SER A 100 1.74 -3.55 -13.73
N ILE A 101 2.97 -3.44 -13.19
CA ILE A 101 4.05 -2.71 -13.86
C ILE A 101 4.80 -3.58 -14.88
N THR A 102 4.91 -4.90 -14.64
CA THR A 102 5.71 -5.80 -15.47
C THR A 102 5.42 -5.69 -16.98
N PRO A 103 4.16 -5.63 -17.46
CA PRO A 103 3.86 -5.51 -18.89
C PRO A 103 4.29 -4.17 -19.51
N HIS A 104 4.62 -3.18 -18.71
CA HIS A 104 4.98 -1.82 -19.13
C HIS A 104 6.48 -1.53 -19.06
N LEU A 105 7.26 -2.48 -18.55
CA LEU A 105 8.71 -2.34 -18.44
C LEU A 105 9.41 -2.82 -19.70
N TRP A 106 10.44 -2.07 -20.09
CA TRP A 106 11.37 -2.45 -21.17
C TRP A 106 12.61 -3.13 -20.56
N ASP A 107 13.31 -3.95 -21.32
CA ASP A 107 14.56 -4.62 -20.89
C ASP A 107 15.65 -3.63 -20.46
N THR A 108 15.57 -2.40 -20.93
CA THR A 108 16.48 -1.30 -20.59
C THR A 108 16.14 -0.62 -19.25
N ASP A 109 14.95 -0.87 -18.69
CA ASP A 109 14.50 -0.23 -17.45
C ASP A 109 15.19 -0.88 -16.23
N LYS A 110 16.29 -0.26 -15.81
CA LYS A 110 17.13 -0.79 -14.72
C LYS A 110 17.04 -0.01 -13.42
N ARG A 111 16.60 1.24 -13.46
CA ARG A 111 16.57 2.13 -12.30
C ARG A 111 15.25 2.86 -12.18
N VAL A 112 14.74 2.91 -10.94
CA VAL A 112 13.43 3.48 -10.61
C VAL A 112 13.59 4.60 -9.58
N LEU A 113 13.01 5.77 -9.83
CA LEU A 113 12.78 6.78 -8.80
C LEU A 113 11.47 6.45 -8.07
N VAL A 114 11.54 6.27 -6.76
CA VAL A 114 10.36 6.04 -5.91
C VAL A 114 10.13 7.27 -5.06
N LEU A 115 9.03 7.99 -5.33
CA LEU A 115 8.69 9.22 -4.64
C LEU A 115 7.83 8.91 -3.42
N GLY A 116 8.30 9.28 -2.23
CA GLY A 116 7.62 9.04 -0.95
C GLY A 116 8.13 7.81 -0.20
N THR A 117 7.85 7.77 1.11
CA THR A 117 8.41 6.79 2.07
C THR A 117 7.35 6.09 2.93
N GLY A 118 6.06 6.23 2.59
CA GLY A 118 4.93 5.63 3.29
C GLY A 118 4.77 4.11 3.09
N GLY A 119 3.67 3.55 3.60
CA GLY A 119 3.40 2.11 3.54
C GLY A 119 3.35 1.54 2.12
N VAL A 120 2.79 2.28 1.15
CA VAL A 120 2.78 1.89 -0.27
C VAL A 120 4.20 1.84 -0.83
N SER A 121 5.01 2.86 -0.54
CA SER A 121 6.42 2.90 -0.98
C SER A 121 7.22 1.70 -0.49
N LYS A 122 6.97 1.20 0.72
CA LYS A 122 7.63 0.00 1.24
C LYS A 122 7.30 -1.25 0.43
N ALA A 123 6.03 -1.42 0.05
CA ALA A 123 5.60 -2.53 -0.80
C ALA A 123 6.20 -2.44 -2.21
N VAL A 124 6.26 -1.23 -2.78
CA VAL A 124 6.91 -0.97 -4.07
C VAL A 124 8.40 -1.30 -4.02
N GLN A 125 9.11 -0.86 -2.98
CA GLN A 125 10.53 -1.18 -2.77
C GLN A 125 10.77 -2.69 -2.74
N TYR A 126 9.95 -3.42 -1.98
CA TYR A 126 10.03 -4.88 -1.91
C TYR A 126 9.79 -5.52 -3.28
N ALA A 127 8.76 -5.08 -4.01
CA ALA A 127 8.48 -5.58 -5.35
C ALA A 127 9.65 -5.34 -6.32
N LEU A 128 10.23 -4.13 -6.32
CA LEU A 128 11.39 -3.80 -7.16
C LEU A 128 12.61 -4.67 -6.81
N GLN A 129 12.85 -4.94 -5.53
CA GLN A 129 13.90 -5.87 -5.08
C GLN A 129 13.65 -7.29 -5.61
N GLN A 130 12.42 -7.79 -5.53
CA GLN A 130 12.05 -9.11 -6.09
C GLN A 130 12.19 -9.17 -7.62
N MET A 131 12.13 -8.03 -8.31
CA MET A 131 12.34 -7.91 -9.76
C MET A 131 13.82 -7.67 -10.13
N GLY A 132 14.73 -7.56 -9.16
CA GLY A 132 16.13 -7.23 -9.39
C GLY A 132 16.37 -5.80 -9.89
N MET A 133 15.42 -4.88 -9.68
CA MET A 133 15.50 -3.51 -10.13
C MET A 133 16.12 -2.61 -9.05
N ALA A 134 17.12 -1.82 -9.43
CA ALA A 134 17.68 -0.80 -8.57
C ALA A 134 16.72 0.40 -8.44
N PHE A 135 16.63 1.00 -7.26
CA PHE A 135 15.79 2.19 -7.05
C PHE A 135 16.46 3.23 -6.16
N THR A 136 16.03 4.46 -6.33
CA THR A 136 16.39 5.60 -5.47
C THR A 136 15.12 6.14 -4.81
N LEU A 137 15.13 6.21 -3.48
CA LEU A 137 14.03 6.79 -2.72
C LEU A 137 14.18 8.31 -2.69
N VAL A 138 13.06 9.01 -2.88
CA VAL A 138 12.99 10.47 -2.81
C VAL A 138 12.01 10.87 -1.72
N THR A 139 12.43 11.76 -0.83
CA THR A 139 11.63 12.27 0.29
C THR A 139 11.60 13.80 0.31
N ARG A 140 10.71 14.38 1.11
CA ARG A 140 10.60 15.85 1.23
C ARG A 140 11.79 16.46 1.96
N GLN A 141 12.32 15.79 2.97
CA GLN A 141 13.38 16.31 3.82
C GLN A 141 14.57 15.34 3.87
N LYS A 142 15.77 15.92 3.79
CA LYS A 142 17.02 15.17 3.96
C LYS A 142 17.08 14.54 5.36
N GLY A 143 17.49 13.28 5.43
CA GLY A 143 17.61 12.56 6.70
C GLY A 143 16.30 11.97 7.25
N GLU A 144 15.17 12.22 6.63
CA GLU A 144 13.87 11.64 7.01
C GLU A 144 13.89 10.11 6.97
N ARG A 145 14.68 9.54 6.05
CA ARG A 145 14.92 8.09 5.95
C ARG A 145 16.33 7.81 5.45
N GLN A 146 17.00 6.85 6.09
CA GLN A 146 18.33 6.41 5.67
C GLN A 146 18.30 5.87 4.23
N GLY A 147 19.22 6.34 3.39
CA GLY A 147 19.33 5.95 1.98
C GLY A 147 18.37 6.67 1.02
N ALA A 148 17.52 7.57 1.53
CA ALA A 148 16.69 8.43 0.69
C ALA A 148 17.36 9.78 0.43
N ILE A 149 17.13 10.34 -0.75
CA ILE A 149 17.54 11.69 -1.12
C ILE A 149 16.35 12.66 -1.00
N ALA A 150 16.64 13.94 -0.77
CA ALA A 150 15.61 14.96 -0.80
C ALA A 150 15.28 15.38 -2.25
N TYR A 151 14.06 15.91 -2.49
CA TYR A 151 13.69 16.47 -3.80
C TYR A 151 14.69 17.54 -4.29
N ALA A 152 15.26 18.32 -3.38
CA ALA A 152 16.27 19.32 -3.71
C ALA A 152 17.60 18.72 -4.23
N GLU A 153 17.83 17.43 -4.01
CA GLU A 153 19.01 16.69 -4.47
C GLU A 153 18.79 16.00 -5.83
N LEU A 154 17.59 16.12 -6.42
CA LEU A 154 17.29 15.63 -7.76
C LEU A 154 17.97 16.50 -8.81
N THR A 155 19.10 16.03 -9.36
CA THR A 155 19.75 16.67 -10.48
C THR A 155 19.19 16.14 -11.80
N LYS A 156 19.45 16.87 -12.88
CA LYS A 156 19.09 16.45 -14.25
C LYS A 156 19.74 15.10 -14.61
N GLU A 157 21.00 14.93 -14.25
CA GLU A 157 21.77 13.71 -14.50
C GLU A 157 21.17 12.51 -13.75
N LEU A 158 20.79 12.73 -12.48
CA LEU A 158 20.13 11.69 -11.70
C LEU A 158 18.79 11.29 -12.32
N MET A 159 17.96 12.25 -12.70
CA MET A 159 16.69 12.00 -13.37
C MET A 159 16.88 11.25 -14.70
N GLN A 160 17.88 11.62 -15.50
CA GLN A 160 18.20 10.96 -16.76
C GLN A 160 18.73 9.53 -16.59
N SER A 161 19.30 9.20 -15.42
CA SER A 161 19.77 7.85 -15.10
C SER A 161 18.67 6.89 -14.64
N HIS A 162 17.43 7.36 -14.48
CA HIS A 162 16.28 6.59 -14.05
C HIS A 162 15.19 6.64 -15.13
N SER A 163 14.86 5.50 -15.70
CA SER A 163 13.87 5.40 -16.79
C SER A 163 12.43 5.32 -16.29
N VAL A 164 12.24 4.98 -15.02
CA VAL A 164 10.91 4.78 -14.42
C VAL A 164 10.76 5.66 -13.20
N VAL A 165 9.58 6.28 -13.04
CA VAL A 165 9.21 7.05 -11.85
C VAL A 165 7.93 6.47 -11.26
N VAL A 166 7.96 6.11 -9.97
CA VAL A 166 6.80 5.60 -9.23
C VAL A 166 6.42 6.61 -8.15
N ASN A 167 5.23 7.20 -8.29
CA ASN A 167 4.68 8.11 -7.27
C ASN A 167 3.97 7.31 -6.16
N CYS A 168 4.56 7.29 -4.98
CA CYS A 168 3.99 6.69 -3.77
C CYS A 168 3.54 7.76 -2.75
N THR A 169 3.42 9.01 -3.18
CA THR A 169 2.92 10.12 -2.36
C THR A 169 1.41 10.28 -2.54
N PRO A 170 0.72 11.00 -1.62
CA PRO A 170 -0.69 11.34 -1.82
C PRO A 170 -0.92 12.39 -2.93
N LEU A 171 0.12 13.06 -3.43
CA LEU A 171 -0.02 14.09 -4.47
C LEU A 171 -0.59 13.49 -5.76
N GLY A 172 -1.61 14.14 -6.29
CA GLY A 172 -2.36 13.66 -7.45
C GLY A 172 -3.51 12.71 -7.11
N MET A 173 -3.79 12.45 -5.82
CA MET A 173 -4.99 11.77 -5.37
C MET A 173 -6.12 12.78 -5.14
N LEU A 174 -7.36 12.35 -5.36
CA LEU A 174 -8.53 13.15 -4.97
C LEU A 174 -8.53 13.40 -3.45
N PRO A 175 -8.92 14.60 -2.96
CA PRO A 175 -9.36 15.78 -3.73
C PRO A 175 -8.20 16.62 -4.32
N ASP A 176 -6.95 16.40 -3.90
CA ASP A 176 -5.78 17.25 -4.21
C ASP A 176 -5.06 16.74 -5.48
N ILE A 177 -5.70 16.91 -6.62
CA ILE A 177 -5.17 16.47 -7.93
C ILE A 177 -4.23 17.49 -8.61
N TYR A 178 -3.95 18.64 -7.95
CA TYR A 178 -3.07 19.70 -8.45
C TYR A 178 -1.95 20.02 -7.48
#